data_91b77e6a2bf6fad78b2185291f06d7b2
#
_entry.id   91b77e6a2bf6fad78b2185291f06d7b2
#
_cell.length_a   1.000
_cell.length_b   1.000
_cell.length_c   1.000
_cell.angle_alpha   90.00
_cell.angle_beta   90.00
_cell.angle_gamma   90.00
#
_symmetry.space_group_name_H-M   'P 1'
#
loop_
_entity.id
_entity.type
_entity.pdbx_description
1 polymer ?
#
loop_
_entity_poly.entity_id
_entity_poly.type
_entity_poly.pdbx_seq_one_letter_code
_entity_poly.pdbx_strand_id
1 'polypeptide(L)'
;PILADPLAREQGFLARCLVSYPQSTAGSRSYVEEDLGEAPAYQRYADRVTALLRGPWPKASDHELEPPQLYLSAEAKRTWIAIHDDLERGLAPQGPFASIRSLAAKAPEHIARLAGTFAVFEGDDEIHEEQVDRALRLVLHYLDEATRLWGAGQIKPELRLAQELLQWWRLKVGPGRVITLTDIYQIGRAHV
;
A
#
# COMPACT_ATOMS: atom_id res chain seq x y z
N PRO A 1 -17.23 7.36 3.53
CA PRO A 1 -15.78 7.27 3.68
C PRO A 1 -15.09 7.75 2.41
N ILE A 2 -13.99 8.49 2.51
CA ILE A 2 -13.28 9.13 1.39
C ILE A 2 -12.88 8.15 0.28
N LEU A 3 -12.57 6.89 0.62
CA LEU A 3 -12.21 5.85 -0.34
C LEU A 3 -13.35 5.43 -1.29
N ALA A 4 -14.58 5.69 -0.91
CA ALA A 4 -15.77 5.41 -1.72
C ALA A 4 -16.27 6.64 -2.49
N ASP A 5 -15.66 7.81 -2.26
CA ASP A 5 -16.04 9.05 -2.92
C ASP A 5 -15.62 9.04 -4.39
N PRO A 6 -16.57 9.11 -5.34
CA PRO A 6 -16.26 9.15 -6.77
C PRO A 6 -15.35 10.32 -7.15
N LEU A 7 -15.59 11.50 -6.55
CA LEU A 7 -14.83 12.72 -6.84
C LEU A 7 -13.36 12.58 -6.44
N ALA A 8 -13.08 12.03 -5.24
CA ALA A 8 -11.70 11.79 -4.78
C ALA A 8 -10.97 10.76 -5.68
N ARG A 9 -11.70 9.82 -6.28
CA ARG A 9 -11.16 8.84 -7.23
C ARG A 9 -10.88 9.47 -8.59
N GLU A 10 -11.82 10.26 -9.12
CA GLU A 10 -11.73 10.86 -10.46
C GLU A 10 -10.69 11.98 -10.53
N GLN A 11 -10.53 12.77 -9.47
CA GLN A 11 -9.52 13.83 -9.39
C GLN A 11 -8.09 13.32 -9.22
N GLY A 12 -7.88 12.01 -9.15
CA GLY A 12 -6.55 11.40 -9.03
C GLY A 12 -5.84 11.65 -7.70
N PHE A 13 -6.53 12.18 -6.68
CA PHE A 13 -5.97 12.35 -5.34
C PHE A 13 -5.60 11.00 -4.74
N LEU A 14 -6.55 10.05 -4.70
CA LEU A 14 -6.30 8.72 -4.16
C LEU A 14 -5.25 7.94 -4.95
N ALA A 15 -5.14 8.18 -6.25
CA ALA A 15 -4.12 7.55 -7.09
C ALA A 15 -2.68 7.96 -6.71
N ARG A 16 -2.52 9.04 -5.96
CA ARG A 16 -1.22 9.52 -5.46
C ARG A 16 -0.96 9.14 -4.00
N CYS A 17 -1.86 8.39 -3.39
CA CYS A 17 -1.74 7.92 -2.02
C CYS A 17 -1.39 6.44 -1.99
N LEU A 18 -0.43 6.07 -1.15
CA LEU A 18 -0.16 4.68 -0.79
C LEU A 18 -1.04 4.33 0.40
N VAL A 19 -2.10 3.53 0.17
CA VAL A 19 -3.13 3.24 1.17
C VAL A 19 -2.95 1.83 1.69
N SER A 20 -2.91 1.69 3.01
CA SER A 20 -2.92 0.40 3.71
C SER A 20 -3.95 0.42 4.83
N TYR A 21 -4.59 -0.71 5.04
CA TYR A 21 -5.52 -0.92 6.15
C TYR A 21 -5.23 -2.28 6.80
N PRO A 22 -4.21 -2.34 7.65
CA PRO A 22 -3.78 -3.59 8.26
C PRO A 22 -4.86 -4.18 9.16
N GLN A 23 -4.89 -5.50 9.25
CA GLN A 23 -5.77 -6.19 10.19
C GLN A 23 -5.35 -5.86 11.63
N SER A 24 -6.36 -5.67 12.49
CA SER A 24 -6.10 -5.41 13.90
C SER A 24 -5.42 -6.62 14.55
N THR A 25 -4.35 -6.37 15.26
CA THR A 25 -3.66 -7.34 16.13
C THR A 25 -4.15 -7.26 17.57
N ALA A 26 -5.27 -6.58 17.83
CA ALA A 26 -5.86 -6.51 19.17
C ALA A 26 -6.16 -7.92 19.69
N GLY A 27 -5.77 -8.19 20.93
CA GLY A 27 -5.92 -9.51 21.58
C GLY A 27 -4.71 -10.45 21.40
N SER A 28 -3.77 -10.15 20.49
CA SER A 28 -2.54 -10.94 20.31
C SER A 28 -1.25 -10.21 20.68
N ARG A 29 -1.35 -8.93 21.06
CA ARG A 29 -0.19 -8.10 21.46
C ARG A 29 0.13 -8.34 22.93
N SER A 30 1.17 -9.13 23.20
CA SER A 30 1.74 -9.24 24.52
C SER A 30 2.69 -8.07 24.80
N TYR A 31 2.80 -7.67 26.07
CA TYR A 31 3.81 -6.69 26.48
C TYR A 31 5.21 -7.28 26.30
N VAL A 32 6.08 -6.53 25.65
CA VAL A 32 7.51 -6.82 25.56
C VAL A 32 8.24 -5.58 26.09
N GLU A 33 9.12 -5.79 27.06
CA GLU A 33 9.98 -4.73 27.58
C GLU A 33 11.21 -4.61 26.69
N GLU A 34 11.17 -3.63 25.79
CA GLU A 34 12.25 -3.36 24.84
C GLU A 34 12.40 -1.85 24.68
N ASP A 35 13.59 -1.33 24.89
CA ASP A 35 13.91 0.05 24.55
C ASP A 35 14.34 0.15 23.09
N LEU A 36 13.39 0.49 22.24
CA LEU A 36 13.64 0.68 20.81
C LEU A 36 14.64 1.81 20.53
N GLY A 37 14.78 2.78 21.44
CA GLY A 37 15.74 3.88 21.32
C GLY A 37 17.18 3.39 21.34
N GLU A 38 17.45 2.29 22.03
CA GLU A 38 18.78 1.67 22.13
C GLU A 38 19.08 0.69 20.98
N ALA A 39 18.07 0.36 20.16
CA ALA A 39 18.27 -0.56 19.04
C ALA A 39 19.23 0.03 17.99
N PRO A 40 20.32 -0.67 17.63
CA PRO A 40 21.32 -0.12 16.70
C PRO A 40 20.74 0.26 15.33
N ALA A 41 19.69 -0.43 14.90
CA ALA A 41 18.98 -0.13 13.65
C ALA A 41 18.24 1.21 13.73
N TYR A 42 17.57 1.47 14.87
CA TYR A 42 16.90 2.74 15.12
C TYR A 42 17.88 3.91 15.21
N GLN A 43 19.00 3.72 15.92
CA GLN A 43 20.03 4.76 16.04
C GLN A 43 20.62 5.11 14.67
N ARG A 44 21.00 4.12 13.84
CA ARG A 44 21.47 4.36 12.47
C ARG A 44 20.45 5.13 11.62
N TYR A 45 19.17 4.76 11.73
CA TYR A 45 18.10 5.47 11.03
C TYR A 45 17.98 6.93 11.51
N ALA A 46 17.93 7.15 12.82
CA ALA A 46 17.81 8.49 13.42
C ALA A 46 19.00 9.38 13.07
N ASP A 47 20.22 8.83 13.12
CA ASP A 47 21.45 9.54 12.75
C ASP A 47 21.42 9.94 11.28
N ARG A 48 21.00 9.04 10.39
CA ARG A 48 20.91 9.33 8.95
C ARG A 48 19.88 10.39 8.66
N VAL A 49 18.67 10.28 9.20
CA VAL A 49 17.62 11.31 9.06
C VAL A 49 18.12 12.66 9.59
N THR A 50 18.77 12.66 10.75
CA THR A 50 19.34 13.88 11.35
C THR A 50 20.40 14.51 10.44
N ALA A 51 21.29 13.70 9.87
CA ALA A 51 22.32 14.17 8.94
C ALA A 51 21.71 14.80 7.67
N LEU A 52 20.68 14.16 7.09
CA LEU A 52 19.97 14.70 5.92
C LEU A 52 19.28 16.03 6.25
N LEU A 53 18.62 16.14 7.39
CA LEU A 53 17.90 17.35 7.79
C LEU A 53 18.84 18.51 8.18
N ARG A 54 20.04 18.22 8.69
CA ARG A 54 21.06 19.22 9.03
C ARG A 54 21.94 19.62 7.87
N GLY A 55 21.90 18.86 6.78
CA GLY A 55 22.66 19.15 5.57
C GLY A 55 22.27 20.49 4.95
N PRO A 56 23.14 21.09 4.15
CA PRO A 56 22.80 22.32 3.45
C PRO A 56 21.68 22.06 2.44
N TRP A 57 20.65 22.89 2.51
CA TRP A 57 19.58 22.86 1.52
C TRP A 57 20.06 23.41 0.20
N PRO A 58 19.96 22.66 -0.91
CA PRO A 58 20.35 23.19 -2.22
C PRO A 58 19.42 24.34 -2.62
N LYS A 59 19.99 25.52 -2.76
CA LYS A 59 19.24 26.75 -3.04
C LYS A 59 19.81 27.43 -4.27
N ALA A 60 18.91 27.83 -5.18
CA ALA A 60 19.23 28.79 -6.23
C ALA A 60 19.25 30.23 -5.68
N SER A 61 18.40 30.50 -4.65
CA SER A 61 18.31 31.78 -3.94
C SER A 61 17.77 31.56 -2.51
N ASP A 62 17.66 32.64 -1.69
CA ASP A 62 17.12 32.54 -0.34
C ASP A 62 15.67 32.02 -0.27
N HIS A 63 14.94 32.09 -1.39
CA HIS A 63 13.52 31.73 -1.47
C HIS A 63 13.24 30.57 -2.45
N GLU A 64 14.27 30.03 -3.09
CA GLU A 64 14.11 29.01 -4.13
C GLU A 64 15.03 27.84 -3.89
N LEU A 65 14.45 26.63 -3.82
CA LEU A 65 15.19 25.37 -3.73
C LEU A 65 15.59 24.92 -5.14
N GLU A 66 16.83 24.50 -5.29
CA GLU A 66 17.34 23.87 -6.51
C GLU A 66 17.86 22.46 -6.17
N PRO A 67 16.94 21.46 -5.99
CA PRO A 67 17.34 20.12 -5.66
C PRO A 67 18.14 19.49 -6.80
N PRO A 68 19.21 18.75 -6.51
CA PRO A 68 19.95 18.01 -7.53
C PRO A 68 19.04 16.99 -8.19
N GLN A 69 19.23 16.80 -9.50
CA GLN A 69 18.51 15.76 -10.24
C GLN A 69 19.16 14.40 -9.99
N LEU A 70 18.36 13.40 -9.68
CA LEU A 70 18.77 12.01 -9.62
C LEU A 70 18.37 11.30 -10.91
N TYR A 71 19.26 10.49 -11.42
CA TYR A 71 19.04 9.70 -12.62
C TYR A 71 19.05 8.21 -12.28
N LEU A 72 18.33 7.43 -13.08
CA LEU A 72 18.40 5.98 -13.04
C LEU A 72 19.68 5.51 -13.73
N SER A 73 20.40 4.56 -13.13
CA SER A 73 21.46 3.84 -13.82
C SER A 73 20.93 3.13 -15.07
N ALA A 74 21.82 2.70 -15.95
CA ALA A 74 21.40 2.00 -17.16
C ALA A 74 20.62 0.71 -16.84
N GLU A 75 21.02 0.00 -15.80
CA GLU A 75 20.39 -1.20 -15.27
C GLU A 75 19.01 -0.87 -14.68
N ALA A 76 18.98 0.06 -13.73
CA ALA A 76 17.75 0.54 -13.10
C ALA A 76 16.71 1.03 -14.10
N LYS A 77 17.16 1.73 -15.15
CA LYS A 77 16.26 2.19 -16.22
C LYS A 77 15.65 1.04 -17.01
N ARG A 78 16.44 0.01 -17.36
CA ARG A 78 15.92 -1.18 -18.06
C ARG A 78 14.87 -1.91 -17.21
N THR A 79 15.19 -2.13 -15.94
CA THR A 79 14.30 -2.77 -14.96
C THR A 79 13.03 -1.95 -14.77
N TRP A 80 13.13 -0.64 -14.60
CA TRP A 80 11.96 0.23 -14.46
C TRP A 80 11.05 0.21 -15.70
N ILE A 81 11.63 0.20 -16.92
CA ILE A 81 10.85 0.10 -18.17
C ILE A 81 10.10 -1.23 -18.23
N ALA A 82 10.75 -2.35 -17.90
CA ALA A 82 10.11 -3.66 -17.88
C ALA A 82 8.94 -3.69 -16.87
N ILE A 83 9.14 -3.14 -15.69
CA ILE A 83 8.10 -3.01 -14.64
C ILE A 83 6.94 -2.14 -15.15
N HIS A 84 7.23 -0.99 -15.76
CA HIS A 84 6.22 -0.11 -16.34
C HIS A 84 5.33 -0.85 -17.34
N ASP A 85 5.94 -1.60 -18.27
CA ASP A 85 5.23 -2.32 -19.31
C ASP A 85 4.39 -3.48 -18.73
N ASP A 86 4.88 -4.15 -17.68
CA ASP A 86 4.14 -5.19 -16.98
C ASP A 86 2.92 -4.63 -16.25
N LEU A 87 3.08 -3.52 -15.56
CA LEU A 87 1.99 -2.81 -14.89
C LEU A 87 0.95 -2.33 -15.91
N GLU A 88 1.38 -1.75 -17.02
CA GLU A 88 0.48 -1.28 -18.08
C GLU A 88 -0.35 -2.43 -18.68
N ARG A 89 0.27 -3.59 -18.93
CA ARG A 89 -0.46 -4.81 -19.33
C ARG A 89 -1.49 -5.23 -18.29
N GLY A 90 -1.15 -5.10 -17.02
CA GLY A 90 -2.05 -5.39 -15.89
C GLY A 90 -3.28 -4.49 -15.80
N LEU A 91 -3.28 -3.31 -16.44
CA LEU A 91 -4.42 -2.39 -16.50
C LEU A 91 -5.50 -2.80 -17.52
N ALA A 92 -5.26 -3.81 -18.36
CA ALA A 92 -6.22 -4.29 -19.33
C ALA A 92 -7.57 -4.65 -18.65
N PRO A 93 -8.71 -4.66 -19.40
CA PRO A 93 -10.04 -4.93 -18.81
C PRO A 93 -10.14 -6.25 -18.05
N GLN A 94 -9.33 -7.25 -18.41
CA GLN A 94 -9.24 -8.56 -17.74
C GLN A 94 -7.97 -8.71 -16.91
N GLY A 95 -7.19 -7.64 -16.75
CA GLY A 95 -5.95 -7.63 -16.01
C GLY A 95 -6.17 -7.59 -14.49
N PRO A 96 -5.13 -7.94 -13.72
CA PRO A 96 -5.20 -7.99 -12.26
C PRO A 96 -5.54 -6.64 -11.62
N PHE A 97 -5.23 -5.53 -12.28
CA PHE A 97 -5.45 -4.18 -11.77
C PHE A 97 -6.68 -3.47 -12.36
N ALA A 98 -7.55 -4.19 -13.09
CA ALA A 98 -8.73 -3.60 -13.74
C ALA A 98 -9.64 -2.87 -12.73
N SER A 99 -9.81 -3.38 -11.51
CA SER A 99 -10.65 -2.79 -10.46
C SER A 99 -10.05 -1.53 -9.82
N ILE A 100 -8.73 -1.38 -9.89
CA ILE A 100 -7.97 -0.26 -9.29
C ILE A 100 -7.14 0.50 -10.33
N ARG A 101 -7.61 0.54 -11.57
CA ARG A 101 -6.85 1.07 -12.72
C ARG A 101 -6.25 2.46 -12.48
N SER A 102 -7.01 3.38 -11.89
CA SER A 102 -6.53 4.75 -11.62
C SER A 102 -5.37 4.80 -10.63
N LEU A 103 -5.34 3.90 -9.64
CA LEU A 103 -4.24 3.76 -8.68
C LEU A 103 -3.04 3.08 -9.33
N ALA A 104 -3.27 1.95 -9.98
CA ALA A 104 -2.20 1.15 -10.57
C ALA A 104 -1.49 1.88 -11.73
N ALA A 105 -2.19 2.74 -12.47
CA ALA A 105 -1.58 3.61 -13.49
C ALA A 105 -0.55 4.60 -12.93
N LYS A 106 -0.58 4.87 -11.61
CA LYS A 106 0.41 5.72 -10.94
C LYS A 106 1.54 4.94 -10.28
N ALA A 107 1.46 3.62 -10.28
CA ALA A 107 2.47 2.77 -9.65
C ALA A 107 3.90 2.98 -10.20
N PRO A 108 4.15 3.12 -11.52
CA PRO A 108 5.50 3.38 -12.03
C PRO A 108 6.08 4.70 -11.50
N GLU A 109 5.25 5.74 -11.34
CA GLU A 109 5.66 7.02 -10.75
C GLU A 109 6.02 6.86 -9.27
N HIS A 110 5.22 6.10 -8.51
CA HIS A 110 5.51 5.80 -7.09
C HIS A 110 6.81 5.02 -6.94
N ILE A 111 7.05 4.03 -7.81
CA ILE A 111 8.29 3.24 -7.79
C ILE A 111 9.50 4.15 -8.00
N ALA A 112 9.47 5.02 -9.00
CA ALA A 112 10.57 5.94 -9.27
C ALA A 112 10.83 6.90 -8.10
N ARG A 113 9.78 7.47 -7.50
CA ARG A 113 9.88 8.37 -6.35
C ARG A 113 10.44 7.69 -5.11
N LEU A 114 9.96 6.47 -4.81
CA LEU A 114 10.46 5.70 -3.66
C LEU A 114 11.91 5.26 -3.88
N ALA A 115 12.26 4.80 -5.09
CA ALA A 115 13.63 4.43 -5.43
C ALA A 115 14.59 5.63 -5.27
N GLY A 116 14.19 6.82 -5.74
CA GLY A 116 14.93 8.05 -5.51
C GLY A 116 15.07 8.42 -4.03
N THR A 117 13.99 8.24 -3.25
CA THR A 117 14.05 8.45 -1.80
C THR A 117 15.03 7.50 -1.11
N PHE A 118 15.05 6.23 -1.54
CA PHE A 118 16.00 5.24 -1.01
C PHE A 118 17.45 5.60 -1.38
N ALA A 119 17.71 5.98 -2.63
CA ALA A 119 19.04 6.42 -3.07
C ALA A 119 19.56 7.60 -2.24
N VAL A 120 18.74 8.66 -2.08
CA VAL A 120 19.12 9.82 -1.23
C VAL A 120 19.37 9.39 0.23
N PHE A 121 18.50 8.53 0.76
CA PHE A 121 18.67 8.04 2.12
C PHE A 121 19.97 7.25 2.31
N GLU A 122 20.37 6.47 1.33
CA GLU A 122 21.60 5.66 1.32
C GLU A 122 22.86 6.48 1.00
N GLY A 123 22.67 7.64 0.40
CA GLY A 123 23.78 8.57 0.05
C GLY A 123 24.31 8.38 -1.36
N ASP A 124 23.51 7.72 -2.19
CA ASP A 124 23.83 7.52 -3.60
C ASP A 124 23.48 8.77 -4.42
N ASP A 125 24.25 9.05 -5.44
CA ASP A 125 24.05 10.12 -6.42
C ASP A 125 23.30 9.65 -7.68
N GLU A 126 23.03 8.35 -7.77
CA GLU A 126 22.33 7.66 -8.85
C GLU A 126 21.36 6.63 -8.27
N ILE A 127 20.25 6.35 -8.96
CA ILE A 127 19.30 5.33 -8.56
C ILE A 127 19.71 4.00 -9.20
N HIS A 128 20.08 3.01 -8.38
CA HIS A 128 20.46 1.68 -8.80
C HIS A 128 19.27 0.71 -8.90
N GLU A 129 19.46 -0.42 -9.53
CA GLU A 129 18.42 -1.45 -9.71
C GLU A 129 17.85 -1.94 -8.39
N GLU A 130 18.70 -2.08 -7.36
CA GLU A 130 18.27 -2.54 -6.03
C GLU A 130 17.24 -1.62 -5.37
N GLN A 131 17.39 -0.29 -5.50
CA GLN A 131 16.41 0.65 -4.99
C GLN A 131 15.07 0.54 -5.77
N VAL A 132 15.13 0.31 -7.10
CA VAL A 132 13.94 0.09 -7.93
C VAL A 132 13.21 -1.18 -7.49
N ASP A 133 13.92 -2.29 -7.25
CA ASP A 133 13.34 -3.55 -6.81
C ASP A 133 12.69 -3.46 -5.42
N ARG A 134 13.31 -2.73 -4.50
CA ARG A 134 12.74 -2.49 -3.17
C ARG A 134 11.49 -1.62 -3.24
N ALA A 135 11.53 -0.58 -4.07
CA ALA A 135 10.38 0.28 -4.32
C ALA A 135 9.23 -0.49 -4.96
N LEU A 136 9.52 -1.35 -5.95
CA LEU A 136 8.53 -2.24 -6.57
C LEU A 136 7.81 -3.10 -5.53
N ARG A 137 8.58 -3.81 -4.67
CA ARG A 137 7.99 -4.67 -3.63
C ARG A 137 7.05 -3.91 -2.70
N LEU A 138 7.43 -2.70 -2.33
CA LEU A 138 6.59 -1.85 -1.49
C LEU A 138 5.32 -1.39 -2.23
N VAL A 139 5.43 -0.95 -3.48
CA VAL A 139 4.28 -0.50 -4.27
C VAL A 139 3.32 -1.65 -4.56
N LEU A 140 3.83 -2.85 -4.87
CA LEU A 140 2.99 -4.03 -5.07
C LEU A 140 2.18 -4.36 -3.81
N HIS A 141 2.78 -4.28 -2.62
CA HIS A 141 2.03 -4.43 -1.36
C HIS A 141 0.86 -3.44 -1.28
N TYR A 142 1.06 -2.17 -1.63
CA TYR A 142 -0.02 -1.17 -1.60
C TYR A 142 -1.07 -1.40 -2.70
N LEU A 143 -0.69 -1.93 -3.86
CA LEU A 143 -1.66 -2.32 -4.90
C LEU A 143 -2.51 -3.52 -4.45
N ASP A 144 -1.92 -4.49 -3.76
CA ASP A 144 -2.65 -5.62 -3.18
C ASP A 144 -3.64 -5.14 -2.11
N GLU A 145 -3.20 -4.26 -1.21
CA GLU A 145 -4.07 -3.63 -0.22
C GLU A 145 -5.21 -2.83 -0.88
N ALA A 146 -4.90 -2.06 -1.90
CA ALA A 146 -5.91 -1.33 -2.67
C ALA A 146 -6.90 -2.29 -3.32
N THR A 147 -6.44 -3.37 -3.95
CA THR A 147 -7.30 -4.38 -4.56
C THR A 147 -8.23 -5.02 -3.53
N ARG A 148 -7.70 -5.34 -2.35
CA ARG A 148 -8.48 -5.88 -1.23
C ARG A 148 -9.54 -4.89 -0.75
N LEU A 149 -9.19 -3.62 -0.57
CA LEU A 149 -10.09 -2.59 -0.05
C LEU A 149 -11.17 -2.20 -1.06
N TRP A 150 -10.81 -2.03 -2.33
CA TRP A 150 -11.75 -1.67 -3.39
C TRP A 150 -12.57 -2.86 -3.86
N GLY A 151 -11.97 -4.05 -3.93
CA GLY A 151 -12.67 -5.29 -4.25
C GLY A 151 -13.75 -5.61 -3.21
N ALA A 152 -13.46 -5.44 -1.93
CA ALA A 152 -14.46 -5.58 -0.85
C ALA A 152 -15.62 -4.58 -0.96
N GLY A 153 -15.36 -3.37 -1.48
CA GLY A 153 -16.39 -2.34 -1.71
C GLY A 153 -17.31 -2.60 -2.90
N GLN A 154 -16.92 -3.48 -3.82
CA GLN A 154 -17.73 -3.87 -5.00
C GLN A 154 -18.64 -5.07 -4.73
N ILE A 155 -18.44 -5.78 -3.62
CA ILE A 155 -19.34 -6.87 -3.23
C ILE A 155 -20.67 -6.27 -2.81
N LYS A 156 -21.74 -6.63 -3.52
CA LYS A 156 -23.10 -6.22 -3.13
C LYS A 156 -23.36 -6.56 -1.67
N PRO A 157 -24.05 -5.68 -0.91
CA PRO A 157 -24.33 -5.92 0.51
C PRO A 157 -24.94 -7.31 0.78
N GLU A 158 -25.78 -7.80 -0.14
CA GLU A 158 -26.42 -9.11 -0.04
C GLU A 158 -25.41 -10.26 -0.13
N LEU A 159 -24.39 -10.12 -1.01
CA LEU A 159 -23.31 -11.12 -1.14
C LEU A 159 -22.37 -11.11 0.07
N ARG A 160 -22.14 -9.94 0.67
CA ARG A 160 -21.38 -9.84 1.92
C ARG A 160 -22.10 -10.56 3.05
N LEU A 161 -23.40 -10.28 3.22
CA LEU A 161 -24.22 -10.97 4.21
C LEU A 161 -24.26 -12.48 3.97
N ALA A 162 -24.35 -12.92 2.73
CA ALA A 162 -24.30 -14.33 2.38
C ALA A 162 -22.95 -14.98 2.73
N GLN A 163 -21.84 -14.28 2.52
CA GLN A 163 -20.51 -14.77 2.90
C GLN A 163 -20.35 -14.84 4.42
N GLU A 164 -20.78 -13.81 5.16
CA GLU A 164 -20.76 -13.79 6.63
C GLU A 164 -21.62 -14.93 7.21
N LEU A 165 -22.81 -15.15 6.66
CA LEU A 165 -23.67 -16.23 7.04
C LEU A 165 -23.03 -17.61 6.76
N LEU A 166 -22.40 -17.78 5.61
CA LEU A 166 -21.71 -19.00 5.22
C LEU A 166 -20.51 -19.29 6.14
N GLN A 167 -19.75 -18.25 6.48
CA GLN A 167 -18.62 -18.34 7.41
C GLN A 167 -19.08 -18.71 8.82
N TRP A 168 -20.12 -18.03 9.31
CA TRP A 168 -20.73 -18.36 10.59
C TRP A 168 -21.26 -19.81 10.62
N TRP A 169 -21.94 -20.23 9.55
CA TRP A 169 -22.44 -21.59 9.44
C TRP A 169 -21.31 -22.63 9.50
N ARG A 170 -20.22 -22.41 8.78
CA ARG A 170 -19.05 -23.29 8.80
C ARG A 170 -18.42 -23.39 10.18
N LEU A 171 -18.34 -22.28 10.91
CA LEU A 171 -17.68 -22.21 12.23
C LEU A 171 -18.55 -22.71 13.37
N LYS A 172 -19.85 -22.44 13.33
CA LYS A 172 -20.76 -22.66 14.48
C LYS A 172 -21.69 -23.84 14.30
N VAL A 173 -22.08 -24.18 13.09
CA VAL A 173 -23.09 -25.21 12.81
C VAL A 173 -22.47 -26.48 12.26
N GLY A 174 -21.53 -26.36 11.32
CA GLY A 174 -20.88 -27.48 10.68
C GLY A 174 -21.77 -28.23 9.67
N PRO A 175 -21.18 -29.14 8.88
CA PRO A 175 -21.92 -29.91 7.88
C PRO A 175 -22.92 -30.87 8.53
N GLY A 176 -24.14 -30.91 7.98
CA GLY A 176 -25.19 -31.86 8.39
C GLY A 176 -26.26 -31.35 9.38
N ARG A 177 -26.19 -30.07 9.82
CA ARG A 177 -27.27 -29.45 10.60
C ARG A 177 -28.19 -28.59 9.72
N VAL A 178 -29.47 -28.69 9.97
CA VAL A 178 -30.48 -27.81 9.36
C VAL A 178 -30.54 -26.50 10.18
N ILE A 179 -30.44 -25.36 9.50
CA ILE A 179 -30.58 -24.04 10.10
C ILE A 179 -32.02 -23.57 9.86
N THR A 180 -32.65 -23.05 10.89
CA THR A 180 -33.97 -22.42 10.77
C THR A 180 -33.86 -20.94 10.46
N LEU A 181 -34.91 -20.35 9.88
CA LEU A 181 -34.99 -18.88 9.66
C LEU A 181 -34.80 -18.10 10.97
N THR A 182 -35.21 -18.65 12.10
CA THR A 182 -35.05 -18.03 13.43
C THR A 182 -33.57 -17.91 13.81
N ASP A 183 -32.77 -18.92 13.52
CA ASP A 183 -31.32 -18.88 13.77
C ASP A 183 -30.65 -17.78 12.95
N ILE A 184 -31.09 -17.59 11.70
CA ILE A 184 -30.59 -16.54 10.79
C ILE A 184 -30.97 -15.15 11.32
N TYR A 185 -32.19 -14.94 11.81
CA TYR A 185 -32.65 -13.68 12.37
C TYR A 185 -31.91 -13.29 13.66
N GLN A 186 -31.48 -14.26 14.46
CA GLN A 186 -30.72 -13.99 15.69
C GLN A 186 -29.30 -13.47 15.39
N ILE A 187 -28.70 -13.86 14.26
CA ILE A 187 -27.38 -13.36 13.80
C ILE A 187 -27.46 -11.87 13.47
N GLY A 188 -28.51 -11.42 12.77
CA GLY A 188 -28.71 -10.02 12.43
C GLY A 188 -28.90 -9.09 13.64
N ARG A 189 -29.34 -9.61 14.80
CA ARG A 189 -29.50 -8.82 16.02
C ARG A 189 -28.23 -8.73 16.89
N ALA A 190 -27.25 -9.58 16.66
CA ALA A 190 -26.00 -9.57 17.42
C ALA A 190 -24.94 -8.58 16.84
N HIS A 191 -25.27 -7.95 15.71
CA HIS A 191 -24.37 -7.01 14.99
C HIS A 191 -24.97 -5.60 14.81
N VAL A 192 -26.02 -5.25 15.59
CA VAL A 192 -26.57 -3.88 15.64
C VAL A 192 -26.18 -3.21 16.96
#